data_1484fc57278175fac2b37e5ff532d83b
#
_entry.id   1484fc57278175fac2b37e5ff532d83b
#
_cell.length_a   1.000
_cell.length_b   1.000
_cell.length_c   1.000
_cell.angle_alpha   90.00
_cell.angle_beta   90.00
_cell.angle_gamma   90.00
#
_symmetry.space_group_name_H-M   'P 1'
#
loop_
_entity.id
_entity.type
_entity.pdbx_description
1 polymer ?
#
loop_
_entity_poly.entity_id
_entity_poly.type
_entity_poly.pdbx_seq_one_letter_code
_entity_poly.pdbx_strand_id
1 'polypeptide(L)'
;MLIYPKIYLENATKISEKIIKENNIKGIILDVDNTLLYYNREMLENVDIWCNNLKEKGIKFCIVSNSNKKDKIKMIAEKLKIPYISFGMKPLKFGLKKAQRILKLDS
;
A
#
# COMPACT_ATOMS: atom_id res chain seq x y z
N MET A 1 0.61 -7.34 -19.42
CA MET A 1 -0.40 -6.79 -18.48
C MET A 1 0.27 -6.48 -17.16
N LEU A 2 0.16 -5.23 -16.72
CA LEU A 2 0.69 -4.82 -15.43
C LEU A 2 -0.22 -5.32 -14.32
N ILE A 3 0.35 -6.09 -13.39
CA ILE A 3 -0.39 -6.61 -12.24
C ILE A 3 0.01 -5.80 -11.01
N TYR A 4 -0.99 -5.22 -10.36
CA TYR A 4 -0.77 -4.49 -9.11
C TYR A 4 -1.47 -5.26 -7.99
N PRO A 5 -0.76 -6.15 -7.29
CA PRO A 5 -1.37 -6.91 -6.21
C PRO A 5 -1.83 -5.99 -5.10
N LYS A 6 -2.99 -6.32 -4.53
CA LYS A 6 -3.52 -5.65 -3.36
C LYS A 6 -3.21 -6.53 -2.14
N ILE A 7 -2.54 -5.95 -1.17
CA ILE A 7 -2.09 -6.67 0.01
C ILE A 7 -2.55 -5.89 1.24
N TYR A 8 -3.09 -6.59 2.24
CA TYR A 8 -3.40 -5.93 3.51
C TYR A 8 -2.10 -5.50 4.19
N LEU A 9 -2.12 -4.30 4.75
CA LEU A 9 -0.91 -3.71 5.34
C LEU A 9 -0.27 -4.63 6.37
N GLU A 10 -1.06 -5.29 7.20
CA GLU A 10 -0.57 -6.19 8.24
C GLU A 10 0.12 -7.44 7.68
N ASN A 11 -0.08 -7.75 6.42
CA ASN A 11 0.53 -8.91 5.76
C ASN A 11 1.67 -8.53 4.82
N ALA A 12 1.97 -7.24 4.71
CA ALA A 12 2.91 -6.74 3.71
C ALA A 12 4.29 -7.40 3.82
N THR A 13 4.83 -7.48 5.03
CA THR A 13 6.18 -8.01 5.24
C THR A 13 6.30 -9.50 4.97
N LYS A 14 5.19 -10.19 4.76
CA LYS A 14 5.19 -11.61 4.37
C LYS A 14 5.55 -11.82 2.91
N ILE A 15 5.50 -10.75 2.11
CA ILE A 15 5.83 -10.80 0.68
C ILE A 15 7.34 -10.62 0.55
N SER A 16 8.03 -11.65 0.06
CA SER A 16 9.48 -11.59 -0.10
C SER A 16 9.87 -10.93 -1.43
N GLU A 17 11.10 -10.44 -1.48
CA GLU A 17 11.66 -9.90 -2.71
C GLU A 17 11.64 -10.94 -3.84
N LYS A 18 11.84 -12.20 -3.48
CA LYS A 18 11.82 -13.31 -4.44
C LYS A 18 10.47 -13.39 -5.15
N ILE A 19 9.37 -13.32 -4.40
CA ILE A 19 8.02 -13.36 -4.96
C ILE A 19 7.80 -12.18 -5.91
N ILE A 20 8.23 -11.00 -5.49
CA ILE A 20 8.08 -9.78 -6.28
C ILE A 20 8.85 -9.92 -7.60
N LYS A 21 10.06 -10.42 -7.54
CA LYS A 21 10.93 -10.58 -8.71
C LYS A 21 10.40 -11.64 -9.66
N GLU A 22 10.00 -12.81 -9.12
CA GLU A 22 9.49 -13.92 -9.91
C GLU A 22 8.19 -13.57 -10.65
N ASN A 23 7.36 -12.72 -10.06
CA ASN A 23 6.09 -12.33 -10.65
C ASN A 23 6.14 -10.99 -11.37
N ASN A 24 7.34 -10.44 -11.54
CA ASN A 24 7.56 -9.17 -12.24
C ASN A 24 6.67 -8.04 -11.72
N ILE A 25 6.52 -7.96 -10.41
CA ILE A 25 5.68 -6.95 -9.76
C ILE A 25 6.40 -5.61 -9.78
N LYS A 26 5.72 -4.58 -10.26
CA LYS A 26 6.28 -3.22 -10.35
C LYS A 26 5.61 -2.24 -9.40
N GLY A 27 4.42 -2.57 -8.92
CA GLY A 27 3.70 -1.74 -7.96
C GLY A 27 2.86 -2.59 -7.04
N ILE A 28 2.61 -2.08 -5.85
CA ILE A 28 1.84 -2.79 -4.82
C ILE A 28 0.82 -1.84 -4.22
N ILE A 29 -0.39 -2.32 -4.07
CA ILE A 29 -1.48 -1.58 -3.42
C ILE A 29 -1.61 -2.12 -1.99
N LEU A 30 -1.45 -1.24 -1.00
CA LEU A 30 -1.57 -1.60 0.40
C LEU A 30 -2.96 -1.21 0.90
N ASP A 31 -3.72 -2.20 1.32
CA ASP A 31 -5.07 -1.97 1.85
C ASP A 31 -4.99 -1.80 3.36
N VAL A 32 -5.47 -0.64 3.83
CA VAL A 32 -5.54 -0.34 5.26
C VAL A 32 -6.99 -0.49 5.69
N ASP A 33 -7.28 -1.56 6.40
CA ASP A 33 -8.62 -1.87 6.85
C ASP A 33 -9.04 -1.00 8.03
N ASN A 34 -10.31 -0.60 8.02
CA ASN A 34 -10.91 0.21 9.07
C ASN A 34 -10.91 -0.49 10.44
N THR A 35 -10.86 -1.81 10.49
CA THR A 35 -10.85 -2.57 11.73
C THR A 35 -9.49 -2.57 12.41
N LEU A 36 -8.44 -2.13 11.73
CA LEU A 36 -7.09 -2.15 12.29
C LEU A 36 -6.78 -0.88 13.04
N LEU A 37 -7.45 -0.73 14.16
CA LEU A 37 -7.17 0.29 15.15
C LEU A 37 -5.85 0.00 15.89
N TYR A 38 -5.17 -1.08 15.53
CA TYR A 38 -4.08 -1.66 16.32
C TYR A 38 -2.76 -1.78 15.59
N TYR A 39 -2.47 -0.87 14.65
CA TYR A 39 -1.12 -0.82 14.12
C TYR A 39 -0.20 -0.33 15.23
N ASN A 40 0.57 -1.25 15.80
CA ASN A 40 1.55 -0.83 16.76
C ASN A 40 2.76 -0.22 16.03
N ARG A 41 3.56 0.51 16.79
CA ARG A 41 4.73 1.20 16.24
C ARG A 41 5.72 0.22 15.58
N GLU A 42 5.93 -0.93 16.22
CA GLU A 42 6.85 -1.94 15.73
C GLU A 42 6.44 -2.46 14.34
N MET A 43 5.15 -2.75 14.17
CA MET A 43 4.63 -3.22 12.89
C MET A 43 4.83 -2.17 11.80
N LEU A 44 4.54 -0.91 12.10
CA LEU A 44 4.70 0.17 11.11
C LEU A 44 6.16 0.38 10.75
N GLU A 45 7.08 0.25 11.71
CA GLU A 45 8.50 0.36 11.44
C GLU A 45 8.99 -0.78 10.54
N ASN A 46 8.50 -1.99 10.78
CA ASN A 46 8.87 -3.13 9.94
C ASN A 46 8.35 -2.97 8.52
N VAL A 47 7.12 -2.47 8.37
CA VAL A 47 6.55 -2.19 7.05
C VAL A 47 7.34 -1.08 6.36
N ASP A 48 7.74 -0.05 7.11
CA ASP A 48 8.52 1.07 6.56
C ASP A 48 9.85 0.58 6.00
N ILE A 49 10.56 -0.26 6.74
CA ILE A 49 11.83 -0.85 6.28
C ILE A 49 11.60 -1.67 5.02
N TRP A 50 10.57 -2.50 5.01
CA TRP A 50 10.21 -3.33 3.86
C TRP A 50 9.90 -2.47 2.64
N CYS A 51 9.09 -1.42 2.81
CA CYS A 51 8.74 -0.50 1.73
C CYS A 51 9.98 0.20 1.16
N ASN A 52 10.86 0.69 2.04
CA ASN A 52 12.04 1.42 1.60
C ASN A 52 12.97 0.52 0.78
N ASN A 53 13.15 -0.72 1.22
CA ASN A 53 13.98 -1.67 0.48
C ASN A 53 13.43 -1.92 -0.93
N LEU A 54 12.12 -2.03 -1.05
CA LEU A 54 11.49 -2.28 -2.34
C LEU A 54 11.46 -1.02 -3.22
N LYS A 55 11.27 0.16 -2.62
CA LYS A 55 11.32 1.42 -3.35
C LYS A 55 12.69 1.62 -4.01
N GLU A 56 13.76 1.25 -3.33
CA GLU A 56 15.10 1.33 -3.88
C GLU A 56 15.25 0.46 -5.12
N LYS A 57 14.43 -0.56 -5.24
CA LYS A 57 14.43 -1.46 -6.40
C LYS A 57 13.41 -1.05 -7.46
N GLY A 58 12.82 0.12 -7.32
CA GLY A 58 11.88 0.65 -8.29
C GLY A 58 10.44 0.26 -8.11
N ILE A 59 10.09 -0.39 -6.99
CA ILE A 59 8.70 -0.76 -6.72
C ILE A 59 7.93 0.46 -6.24
N LYS A 60 6.75 0.69 -6.81
CA LYS A 60 5.85 1.78 -6.43
C LYS A 60 4.77 1.28 -5.48
N PHE A 61 4.29 2.17 -4.62
CA PHE A 61 3.27 1.82 -3.64
C PHE A 61 2.13 2.84 -3.63
N CYS A 62 0.94 2.37 -3.30
CA CYS A 62 -0.19 3.24 -3.04
C CYS A 62 -1.07 2.60 -1.96
N ILE A 63 -1.49 3.41 -0.99
CA ILE A 63 -2.42 2.95 0.04
C ILE A 63 -3.84 3.21 -0.41
N VAL A 64 -4.73 2.22 -0.21
CA VAL A 64 -6.17 2.42 -0.38
C VAL A 64 -6.85 2.16 0.97
N SER A 65 -7.90 2.91 1.25
CA SER A 65 -8.64 2.73 2.50
C SER A 65 -10.07 3.19 2.35
N ASN A 66 -10.99 2.43 2.96
CA ASN A 66 -12.39 2.83 3.08
C ASN A 66 -12.66 3.49 4.43
N SER A 67 -11.64 3.78 5.22
CA SER A 67 -11.78 4.32 6.55
C SER A 67 -12.26 5.77 6.54
N ASN A 68 -13.15 6.08 7.47
CA ASN A 68 -13.56 7.46 7.73
C ASN A 68 -12.52 8.23 8.55
N LYS A 69 -11.50 7.53 9.04
CA LYS A 69 -10.44 8.12 9.87
C LYS A 69 -9.29 8.57 8.98
N LYS A 70 -9.52 9.60 8.20
CA LYS A 70 -8.55 10.12 7.23
C LYS A 70 -7.22 10.51 7.89
N ASP A 71 -7.27 11.01 9.13
CA ASP A 71 -6.07 11.43 9.84
C ASP A 71 -5.12 10.27 10.09
N LYS A 72 -5.65 9.09 10.43
CA LYS A 72 -4.85 7.88 10.62
C LYS A 72 -4.21 7.41 9.33
N ILE A 73 -4.99 7.41 8.25
CA ILE A 73 -4.49 7.00 6.95
C ILE A 73 -3.39 7.94 6.49
N LYS A 74 -3.60 9.24 6.65
CA LYS A 74 -2.60 10.25 6.32
C LYS A 74 -1.32 10.03 7.11
N MET A 75 -1.43 9.75 8.41
CA MET A 75 -0.28 9.50 9.27
C MET A 75 0.52 8.28 8.76
N ILE A 76 -0.18 7.20 8.43
CA ILE A 76 0.48 6.00 7.92
C ILE A 76 1.17 6.29 6.58
N ALA A 77 0.48 6.99 5.69
CA ALA A 77 1.04 7.33 4.38
C ALA A 77 2.27 8.23 4.51
N GLU A 78 2.24 9.18 5.43
CA GLU A 78 3.40 10.05 5.70
C GLU A 78 4.56 9.27 6.28
N LYS A 79 4.27 8.34 7.20
CA LYS A 79 5.29 7.48 7.81
C LYS A 79 5.98 6.63 6.75
N LEU A 80 5.20 6.05 5.84
CA LEU A 80 5.71 5.18 4.80
C LEU A 80 6.18 5.94 3.55
N LYS A 81 5.86 7.24 3.48
CA LYS A 81 6.20 8.12 2.35
C LYS A 81 5.66 7.58 1.03
N ILE A 82 4.39 7.21 1.04
CA ILE A 82 3.70 6.70 -0.15
C ILE A 82 2.34 7.39 -0.29
N PRO A 83 1.82 7.54 -1.52
CA PRO A 83 0.52 8.16 -1.72
C PRO A 83 -0.61 7.30 -1.17
N TYR A 84 -1.74 7.93 -0.88
CA TYR A 84 -2.91 7.23 -0.37
C TYR A 84 -4.18 7.71 -1.04
N ILE A 85 -5.17 6.82 -1.06
CA ILE A 85 -6.51 7.12 -1.57
C ILE A 85 -7.52 6.64 -0.54
N SER A 86 -8.40 7.55 -0.11
CA SER A 86 -9.53 7.21 0.72
C SER A 86 -10.78 7.22 -0.17
N PHE A 87 -11.43 6.08 -0.32
CA PHE A 87 -12.62 5.99 -1.16
C PHE A 87 -13.93 6.03 -0.37
N GLY A 88 -13.88 6.07 0.98
CA GLY A 88 -15.04 6.25 1.84
C GLY A 88 -16.10 5.18 1.64
N MET A 89 -17.35 5.61 1.40
CA MET A 89 -18.47 4.70 1.20
C MET A 89 -18.56 4.13 -0.21
N LYS A 90 -17.66 4.53 -1.11
CA LYS A 90 -17.67 4.05 -2.49
C LYS A 90 -17.19 2.60 -2.54
N PRO A 91 -17.61 1.82 -3.57
CA PRO A 91 -17.07 0.47 -3.74
C PRO A 91 -15.56 0.46 -3.88
N LEU A 92 -14.93 -0.60 -3.40
CA LEU A 92 -13.48 -0.77 -3.44
C LEU A 92 -12.89 -0.56 -4.84
N LYS A 93 -13.63 -0.96 -5.88
CA LYS A 93 -13.17 -0.82 -7.26
C LYS A 93 -12.78 0.61 -7.63
N PHE A 94 -13.44 1.62 -7.06
CA PHE A 94 -13.09 3.02 -7.32
C PHE A 94 -11.72 3.36 -6.75
N GLY A 95 -11.45 2.90 -5.53
CA GLY A 95 -10.13 3.10 -4.90
C GLY A 95 -9.03 2.38 -5.66
N LEU A 96 -9.30 1.14 -6.09
CA LEU A 96 -8.33 0.35 -6.84
C LEU A 96 -8.01 0.97 -8.20
N LYS A 97 -9.01 1.49 -8.89
CA LYS A 97 -8.79 2.16 -10.18
C LYS A 97 -7.92 3.40 -10.03
N LYS A 98 -8.18 4.20 -9.00
CA LYS A 98 -7.37 5.39 -8.73
C LYS A 98 -5.93 5.01 -8.36
N ALA A 99 -5.76 3.98 -7.54
CA ALA A 99 -4.45 3.51 -7.13
C ALA A 99 -3.65 3.02 -8.34
N GLN A 100 -4.28 2.23 -9.19
CA GLN A 100 -3.63 1.73 -10.40
C GLN A 100 -3.21 2.87 -11.32
N ARG A 101 -4.04 3.91 -11.44
CA ARG A 101 -3.72 5.09 -12.23
C ARG A 101 -2.50 5.81 -11.67
N ILE A 102 -2.42 5.98 -10.35
CA ILE A 102 -1.27 6.60 -9.70
C ILE A 102 0.00 5.79 -9.94
N LEU A 103 -0.07 4.48 -9.75
CA LEU A 103 1.07 3.59 -9.97
C LEU A 103 1.53 3.59 -11.41
N LYS A 104 0.59 3.65 -12.34
CA LYS A 104 0.89 3.66 -13.78
C LYS A 104 1.56 4.95 -14.23
N LEU A 105 1.11 6.09 -13.69
CA LEU A 105 1.68 7.40 -14.03
C LEU A 105 3.09 7.58 -13.49
N ASP A 106 3.39 6.94 -12.38
CA ASP A 106 4.71 7.03 -11.74
C ASP A 106 5.72 6.04 -12.34
N SER A 107 5.30 5.18 -13.24
CA SER A 107 6.18 4.18 -13.83
C SER A 107 7.02 4.72 -14.99
#